data_8d673d2b2fed4242099e4259fa3b54e3
#
_entry.id   8d673d2b2fed4242099e4259fa3b54e3
#
_cell.length_a   1.000
_cell.length_b   1.000
_cell.length_c   1.000
_cell.angle_alpha   90.00
_cell.angle_beta   90.00
_cell.angle_gamma   90.00
#
_symmetry.space_group_name_H-M   'P 1'
#
loop_
_entity.id
_entity.type
_entity.pdbx_description
1 polymer ?
#
loop_
_entity_poly.entity_id
_entity_poly.type
_entity_poly.pdbx_seq_one_letter_code
_entity_poly.pdbx_strand_id
1 'polypeptide(L)'
;MEAFFISYFIVKYSLYMASLEELRDERLKKKALLQEKGFDPYPNECHRTDTVEVFLDRFSLYENGKDTITLAGRIMSKRGQGAITFCDIFDGTARVQILLKKDEMDEALYNLFQETIDVGDFIEAIGTAYTTERGAQSLFVSGWRMLSKSLRPIPDGYFGIEDEEEKLRRRYLDILQDASVADMVKKRSVFWNSMRSFLLAQDFVEVETPVLENTTGGADARPFVTHHNALDMDVYLRISAGELWQKKLMVAGIPRTFEIGRIFRNEGMSTEHLQDYTQMEFYMAYSDYKKGMEMVKALYQEIAEKTFGTQTFTIKGFTMNLADEWQTYDFCALIQEHYNINPLDTSVSAIEDTLKKHDIEYDKATLSVERGVDLLWKKIRKSLTGPGFLINVPVYLEPLAKKNRDGSETVERFQVIIAGSEVGKGFSELNDPVDQRERFLKQQALRDAGDDEAQMADMEYVEALEYGMPPAFGFGVSERLFSFLLDKPVREAQIFPLMKPRE
;
A
#
# COMPACT_ATOMS: atom_id res chain seq x y z
N MET A 1 37.79 21.15 -25.91
CA MET A 1 37.01 21.02 -27.15
C MET A 1 35.75 20.19 -26.97
N GLU A 2 35.78 19.12 -26.20
CA GLU A 2 34.58 18.28 -25.92
C GLU A 2 33.45 18.97 -25.14
N ALA A 3 33.79 19.80 -24.15
CA ALA A 3 32.77 20.52 -23.37
C ALA A 3 31.99 21.56 -24.19
N PHE A 4 32.60 22.12 -25.23
CA PHE A 4 31.96 23.09 -26.15
C PHE A 4 31.01 22.38 -27.14
N PHE A 5 31.31 21.14 -27.52
CA PHE A 5 30.45 20.34 -28.41
C PHE A 5 29.19 19.84 -27.69
N ILE A 6 29.31 19.42 -26.44
CA ILE A 6 28.17 18.97 -25.60
C ILE A 6 27.22 20.13 -25.30
N SER A 7 27.74 21.31 -24.94
CA SER A 7 26.96 22.53 -24.72
C SER A 7 26.25 23.00 -26.00
N TYR A 8 26.89 22.92 -27.15
CA TYR A 8 26.32 23.30 -28.45
C TYR A 8 25.21 22.31 -28.89
N PHE A 9 25.37 21.02 -28.60
CA PHE A 9 24.33 19.99 -28.86
C PHE A 9 23.13 20.17 -27.94
N ILE A 10 23.31 20.41 -26.65
CA ILE A 10 22.24 20.64 -25.66
C ILE A 10 21.45 21.92 -26.01
N VAL A 11 22.14 23.01 -26.35
CA VAL A 11 21.50 24.28 -26.76
C VAL A 11 20.76 24.14 -28.11
N LYS A 12 21.29 23.37 -29.05
CA LYS A 12 20.63 23.13 -30.35
C LYS A 12 19.42 22.19 -30.28
N TYR A 13 19.43 21.23 -29.36
CA TYR A 13 18.23 20.37 -29.08
C TYR A 13 17.18 21.11 -28.26
N SER A 14 17.55 22.01 -27.34
CA SER A 14 16.61 22.84 -26.57
C SER A 14 15.85 23.86 -27.42
N LEU A 15 16.38 24.24 -28.57
CA LEU A 15 15.77 25.22 -29.49
C LEU A 15 14.72 24.64 -30.44
N TYR A 16 14.48 23.32 -30.42
CA TYR A 16 13.53 22.64 -31.32
C TYR A 16 12.41 21.85 -30.62
N MET A 17 12.37 21.84 -29.28
CA MET A 17 11.24 21.22 -28.55
C MET A 17 10.24 22.31 -28.13
N ALA A 18 9.01 22.23 -28.63
CA ALA A 18 7.92 23.08 -28.19
C ALA A 18 7.77 22.97 -26.67
N SER A 19 7.57 24.09 -25.99
CA SER A 19 7.30 24.09 -24.55
C SER A 19 5.99 23.36 -24.24
N LEU A 20 5.83 22.90 -23.01
CA LEU A 20 4.57 22.26 -22.59
C LEU A 20 3.34 23.19 -22.79
N GLU A 21 3.53 24.49 -22.63
CA GLU A 21 2.49 25.49 -22.86
C GLU A 21 2.14 25.63 -24.34
N GLU A 22 3.13 25.68 -25.23
CA GLU A 22 2.90 25.71 -26.69
C GLU A 22 2.17 24.44 -27.16
N LEU A 23 2.55 23.26 -26.68
CA LEU A 23 1.85 22.01 -26.98
C LEU A 23 0.40 22.02 -26.46
N ARG A 24 0.19 22.57 -25.28
CA ARG A 24 -1.15 22.73 -24.72
C ARG A 24 -2.01 23.69 -25.55
N ASP A 25 -1.46 24.81 -25.97
CA ASP A 25 -2.16 25.81 -26.79
C ASP A 25 -2.51 25.25 -28.17
N GLU A 26 -1.63 24.46 -28.78
CA GLU A 26 -1.94 23.78 -30.02
C GLU A 26 -3.10 22.77 -29.87
N ARG A 27 -3.11 22.01 -28.77
CA ARG A 27 -4.22 21.10 -28.47
C ARG A 27 -5.55 21.82 -28.13
N LEU A 28 -5.47 23.03 -27.59
CA LEU A 28 -6.67 23.89 -27.42
C LEU A 28 -7.24 24.34 -28.76
N LYS A 29 -6.40 24.67 -29.76
CA LYS A 29 -6.86 24.97 -31.13
C LYS A 29 -7.54 23.74 -31.77
N LYS A 30 -6.94 22.56 -31.65
CA LYS A 30 -7.53 21.30 -32.12
C LYS A 30 -8.89 20.99 -31.45
N LYS A 31 -9.00 21.26 -30.15
CA LYS A 31 -10.26 21.19 -29.40
C LYS A 31 -11.33 22.12 -30.01
N ALA A 32 -10.96 23.39 -30.28
CA ALA A 32 -11.87 24.36 -30.88
C ALA A 32 -12.31 23.92 -32.28
N LEU A 33 -11.40 23.38 -33.09
CA LEU A 33 -11.72 22.83 -34.41
C LEU A 33 -12.71 21.64 -34.33
N LEU A 34 -12.54 20.75 -33.38
CA LEU A 34 -13.51 19.65 -33.14
C LEU A 34 -14.91 20.22 -32.87
N GLN A 35 -15.04 21.24 -32.01
CA GLN A 35 -16.30 21.88 -31.68
C GLN A 35 -16.92 22.61 -32.90
N GLU A 36 -16.10 23.29 -33.71
CA GLU A 36 -16.54 23.94 -34.97
C GLU A 36 -17.11 22.93 -35.94
N LYS A 37 -16.53 21.71 -35.99
CA LYS A 37 -17.00 20.61 -36.85
C LYS A 37 -18.16 19.79 -36.23
N GLY A 38 -18.73 20.25 -35.10
CA GLY A 38 -19.86 19.60 -34.44
C GLY A 38 -19.52 18.38 -33.58
N PHE A 39 -18.24 18.16 -33.27
CA PHE A 39 -17.83 17.12 -32.35
C PHE A 39 -17.75 17.66 -30.92
N ASP A 40 -18.35 16.93 -29.97
CA ASP A 40 -18.13 17.22 -28.53
C ASP A 40 -16.78 16.61 -28.12
N PRO A 41 -15.80 17.44 -27.67
CA PRO A 41 -14.51 16.93 -27.23
C PRO A 41 -14.55 16.24 -25.85
N TYR A 42 -15.68 16.28 -25.14
CA TYR A 42 -15.87 15.69 -23.82
C TYR A 42 -17.31 15.17 -23.61
N PRO A 43 -17.81 14.27 -24.45
CA PRO A 43 -19.16 13.73 -24.30
C PRO A 43 -19.30 12.93 -23.00
N ASN A 44 -20.52 12.84 -22.50
CA ASN A 44 -20.87 12.05 -21.32
C ASN A 44 -21.27 10.60 -21.65
N GLU A 45 -21.32 10.24 -22.93
CA GLU A 45 -21.75 8.94 -23.40
C GLU A 45 -20.60 8.18 -24.06
N CYS A 46 -20.61 6.87 -23.89
CA CYS A 46 -19.70 5.92 -24.55
C CYS A 46 -20.51 4.73 -25.08
N HIS A 47 -20.35 4.41 -26.38
CA HIS A 47 -21.07 3.32 -27.05
C HIS A 47 -20.22 2.07 -27.27
N ARG A 48 -19.19 1.87 -26.44
CA ARG A 48 -18.34 0.69 -26.48
C ARG A 48 -19.17 -0.59 -26.37
N THR A 49 -18.96 -1.53 -27.32
CA THR A 49 -19.59 -2.85 -27.29
C THR A 49 -18.81 -3.84 -26.45
N ASP A 50 -17.47 -3.81 -26.54
CA ASP A 50 -16.56 -4.75 -25.90
C ASP A 50 -15.34 -4.04 -25.30
N THR A 51 -14.69 -4.68 -24.32
CA THR A 51 -13.34 -4.29 -23.92
C THR A 51 -12.34 -4.77 -24.97
N VAL A 52 -11.15 -4.16 -24.98
CA VAL A 52 -10.08 -4.58 -25.90
C VAL A 52 -9.66 -6.03 -25.66
N GLU A 53 -9.62 -6.47 -24.40
CA GLU A 53 -9.34 -7.87 -24.04
C GLU A 53 -10.38 -8.83 -24.62
N VAL A 54 -11.66 -8.56 -24.41
CA VAL A 54 -12.77 -9.39 -24.98
C VAL A 54 -12.73 -9.40 -26.51
N PHE A 55 -12.43 -8.26 -27.13
CA PHE A 55 -12.27 -8.19 -28.59
C PHE A 55 -11.14 -9.11 -29.09
N LEU A 56 -9.99 -9.08 -28.39
CA LEU A 56 -8.85 -9.95 -28.78
C LEU A 56 -9.15 -11.43 -28.53
N ASP A 57 -9.78 -11.78 -27.44
CA ASP A 57 -10.16 -13.15 -27.09
C ASP A 57 -11.15 -13.72 -28.10
N ARG A 58 -12.06 -12.89 -28.63
CA ARG A 58 -13.09 -13.28 -29.60
C ARG A 58 -12.75 -12.90 -31.05
N PHE A 59 -11.51 -12.49 -31.30
CA PHE A 59 -11.10 -11.89 -32.57
C PHE A 59 -11.53 -12.71 -33.80
N SER A 60 -11.23 -14.00 -33.82
CA SER A 60 -11.58 -14.88 -34.96
C SER A 60 -13.10 -14.98 -35.19
N LEU A 61 -13.91 -14.89 -34.14
CA LEU A 61 -15.37 -14.89 -34.27
C LEU A 61 -15.82 -13.59 -34.97
N TYR A 62 -15.34 -12.43 -34.53
CA TYR A 62 -15.68 -11.14 -35.12
C TYR A 62 -15.17 -10.98 -36.56
N GLU A 63 -13.97 -11.49 -36.86
CA GLU A 63 -13.39 -11.43 -38.21
C GLU A 63 -14.21 -12.26 -39.17
N ASN A 64 -14.64 -13.48 -38.80
CA ASN A 64 -15.47 -14.35 -39.61
C ASN A 64 -16.91 -13.84 -39.76
N GLY A 65 -17.48 -13.28 -38.67
CA GLY A 65 -18.85 -12.72 -38.65
C GLY A 65 -18.96 -11.37 -39.37
N LYS A 66 -17.85 -10.67 -39.55
CA LYS A 66 -17.79 -9.27 -40.04
C LYS A 66 -18.65 -8.33 -39.21
N ASP A 67 -18.72 -8.60 -37.91
CA ASP A 67 -19.50 -7.81 -36.98
C ASP A 67 -18.91 -6.40 -36.84
N THR A 68 -19.78 -5.40 -36.73
CA THR A 68 -19.35 -4.03 -36.40
C THR A 68 -19.16 -3.93 -34.92
N ILE A 69 -17.93 -3.63 -34.49
CA ILE A 69 -17.51 -3.49 -33.11
C ILE A 69 -17.15 -2.04 -32.81
N THR A 70 -17.52 -1.56 -31.63
CA THR A 70 -17.07 -0.27 -31.10
C THR A 70 -16.14 -0.48 -29.93
N LEU A 71 -14.87 -0.13 -30.12
CA LEU A 71 -13.87 -0.11 -29.05
C LEU A 71 -13.66 1.32 -28.57
N ALA A 72 -13.41 1.48 -27.28
CA ALA A 72 -13.05 2.77 -26.69
C ALA A 72 -11.70 2.65 -25.98
N GLY A 73 -10.84 3.66 -26.11
CA GLY A 73 -9.56 3.64 -25.45
C GLY A 73 -8.73 4.91 -25.66
N ARG A 74 -7.63 4.98 -24.94
CA ARG A 74 -6.63 6.05 -25.07
C ARG A 74 -5.70 5.75 -26.24
N ILE A 75 -5.45 6.73 -27.11
CA ILE A 75 -4.42 6.67 -28.15
C ILE A 75 -3.05 6.61 -27.48
N MET A 76 -2.34 5.51 -27.65
CA MET A 76 -1.00 5.32 -27.08
C MET A 76 0.09 5.54 -28.14
N SER A 77 -0.21 5.32 -29.42
CA SER A 77 0.68 5.64 -30.53
C SER A 77 -0.13 6.06 -31.76
N LYS A 78 0.45 6.91 -32.63
CA LYS A 78 -0.12 7.30 -33.91
C LYS A 78 0.99 7.36 -34.97
N ARG A 79 0.83 6.60 -36.03
CA ARG A 79 1.81 6.52 -37.14
C ARG A 79 1.07 6.61 -38.46
N GLY A 80 1.44 7.57 -39.30
CA GLY A 80 0.89 7.72 -40.65
C GLY A 80 1.85 7.21 -41.71
N GLN A 81 1.34 6.53 -42.77
CA GLN A 81 2.07 6.19 -43.95
C GLN A 81 1.16 6.43 -45.18
N GLY A 82 1.30 7.61 -45.79
CA GLY A 82 0.45 8.04 -46.89
C GLY A 82 -1.03 8.14 -46.52
N ALA A 83 -1.89 7.39 -47.20
CA ALA A 83 -3.35 7.36 -46.95
C ALA A 83 -3.79 6.42 -45.82
N ILE A 84 -2.83 5.88 -45.06
CA ILE A 84 -3.09 4.89 -44.01
C ILE A 84 -2.57 5.42 -42.66
N THR A 85 -3.36 5.26 -41.61
CA THR A 85 -2.98 5.61 -40.24
C THR A 85 -3.16 4.41 -39.33
N PHE A 86 -2.12 4.10 -38.58
CA PHE A 86 -2.11 3.11 -37.54
C PHE A 86 -2.07 3.82 -36.16
N CYS A 87 -2.95 3.44 -35.27
CA CYS A 87 -2.88 3.85 -33.87
C CYS A 87 -2.98 2.63 -32.98
N ASP A 88 -2.35 2.68 -31.82
CA ASP A 88 -2.60 1.71 -30.75
C ASP A 88 -3.53 2.37 -29.74
N ILE A 89 -4.61 1.68 -29.37
CA ILE A 89 -5.50 2.12 -28.28
C ILE A 89 -5.38 1.20 -27.09
N PHE A 90 -5.55 1.78 -25.89
CA PHE A 90 -5.49 1.09 -24.60
C PHE A 90 -6.68 1.51 -23.73
N ASP A 91 -7.47 0.53 -23.27
CA ASP A 91 -8.67 0.76 -22.44
C ASP A 91 -8.51 0.35 -20.97
N GLY A 92 -7.29 -0.02 -20.56
CA GLY A 92 -7.00 -0.54 -19.22
C GLY A 92 -7.02 -2.07 -19.12
N THR A 93 -7.61 -2.77 -20.08
CA THR A 93 -7.60 -4.24 -20.15
C THR A 93 -6.48 -4.76 -21.05
N ALA A 94 -6.42 -4.27 -22.29
CA ALA A 94 -5.39 -4.65 -23.26
C ALA A 94 -5.11 -3.52 -24.26
N ARG A 95 -4.11 -3.72 -25.13
CA ARG A 95 -3.79 -2.84 -26.27
C ARG A 95 -4.17 -3.52 -27.57
N VAL A 96 -4.72 -2.75 -28.49
CA VAL A 96 -5.00 -3.21 -29.86
C VAL A 96 -4.67 -2.13 -30.87
N GLN A 97 -4.21 -2.56 -32.04
CA GLN A 97 -4.02 -1.69 -33.19
C GLN A 97 -5.36 -1.33 -33.82
N ILE A 98 -5.55 -0.09 -34.18
CA ILE A 98 -6.64 0.36 -35.05
C ILE A 98 -6.05 0.88 -36.35
N LEU A 99 -6.71 0.62 -37.45
CA LEU A 99 -6.28 0.95 -38.83
C LEU A 99 -7.32 1.81 -39.49
N LEU A 100 -6.93 3.03 -39.90
CA LEU A 100 -7.78 3.97 -40.68
C LEU A 100 -7.19 4.08 -42.07
N LYS A 101 -8.04 3.96 -43.12
CA LYS A 101 -7.66 4.21 -44.50
C LYS A 101 -8.54 5.31 -45.07
N LYS A 102 -7.90 6.24 -45.80
CA LYS A 102 -8.58 7.43 -46.35
C LYS A 102 -9.68 7.06 -47.36
N ASP A 103 -9.45 6.04 -48.17
CA ASP A 103 -10.32 5.59 -49.25
C ASP A 103 -11.44 4.64 -48.78
N GLU A 104 -11.43 4.23 -47.52
CA GLU A 104 -12.35 3.24 -46.96
C GLU A 104 -13.24 3.86 -45.83
N MET A 105 -13.15 5.21 -45.63
CA MET A 105 -14.00 5.96 -44.73
C MET A 105 -14.32 7.33 -45.32
N ASP A 106 -15.23 8.06 -44.69
CA ASP A 106 -15.52 9.43 -45.10
C ASP A 106 -14.25 10.31 -45.04
N GLU A 107 -13.90 10.95 -46.16
CA GLU A 107 -12.69 11.71 -46.33
C GLU A 107 -12.60 12.90 -45.35
N ALA A 108 -13.71 13.56 -45.07
CA ALA A 108 -13.76 14.68 -44.14
C ALA A 108 -13.49 14.18 -42.69
N LEU A 109 -14.06 13.01 -42.35
CA LEU A 109 -13.85 12.38 -41.04
C LEU A 109 -12.40 11.87 -40.88
N TYR A 110 -11.79 11.33 -41.97
CA TYR A 110 -10.38 10.95 -41.94
C TYR A 110 -9.46 12.16 -41.75
N ASN A 111 -9.68 13.24 -42.52
CA ASN A 111 -8.87 14.43 -42.45
C ASN A 111 -8.99 15.07 -41.04
N LEU A 112 -10.19 15.13 -40.47
CA LEU A 112 -10.42 15.64 -39.11
C LEU A 112 -9.67 14.81 -38.07
N PHE A 113 -9.64 13.47 -38.21
CA PHE A 113 -8.84 12.58 -37.37
C PHE A 113 -7.35 12.95 -37.41
N GLN A 114 -6.84 13.13 -38.65
CA GLN A 114 -5.42 13.49 -38.83
C GLN A 114 -5.05 14.79 -38.15
N GLU A 115 -5.93 15.78 -38.26
CA GLU A 115 -5.71 17.15 -37.83
C GLU A 115 -5.88 17.34 -36.32
N THR A 116 -6.80 16.60 -35.71
CA THR A 116 -7.22 16.87 -34.33
C THR A 116 -6.82 15.82 -33.31
N ILE A 117 -6.59 14.55 -33.70
CA ILE A 117 -6.29 13.46 -32.77
C ILE A 117 -4.79 13.38 -32.46
N ASP A 118 -4.48 13.41 -31.16
CA ASP A 118 -3.13 13.29 -30.62
C ASP A 118 -2.97 12.04 -29.74
N VAL A 119 -1.73 11.62 -29.52
CA VAL A 119 -1.39 10.65 -28.49
C VAL A 119 -1.84 11.20 -27.12
N GLY A 120 -2.55 10.37 -26.38
CA GLY A 120 -3.17 10.72 -25.09
C GLY A 120 -4.68 10.98 -25.15
N ASP A 121 -5.24 11.22 -26.33
CA ASP A 121 -6.69 11.37 -26.52
C ASP A 121 -7.44 10.07 -26.26
N PHE A 122 -8.67 10.15 -25.80
CA PHE A 122 -9.59 9.02 -25.76
C PHE A 122 -10.58 9.11 -26.90
N ILE A 123 -10.77 8.01 -27.61
CA ILE A 123 -11.73 7.89 -28.70
C ILE A 123 -12.57 6.63 -28.60
N GLU A 124 -13.71 6.64 -29.26
CA GLU A 124 -14.36 5.44 -29.79
C GLU A 124 -13.90 5.20 -31.22
N ALA A 125 -13.58 3.95 -31.54
CA ALA A 125 -13.29 3.49 -32.89
C ALA A 125 -14.31 2.43 -33.27
N ILE A 126 -15.03 2.68 -34.36
CA ILE A 126 -16.10 1.82 -34.90
C ILE A 126 -15.54 1.11 -36.13
N GLY A 127 -15.64 -0.20 -36.20
CA GLY A 127 -15.08 -0.93 -37.31
C GLY A 127 -15.29 -2.44 -37.25
N THR A 128 -14.54 -3.16 -38.03
CA THR A 128 -14.56 -4.63 -38.10
C THR A 128 -13.22 -5.21 -37.73
N ALA A 129 -13.20 -6.45 -37.21
CA ALA A 129 -11.97 -7.17 -36.94
C ALA A 129 -11.24 -7.46 -38.27
N TYR A 130 -9.93 -7.23 -38.29
CA TYR A 130 -9.10 -7.34 -39.47
C TYR A 130 -7.68 -7.80 -39.15
N THR A 131 -7.24 -8.87 -39.79
CA THR A 131 -5.83 -9.31 -39.70
C THR A 131 -5.01 -8.61 -40.77
N THR A 132 -4.00 -7.82 -40.35
CA THR A 132 -3.10 -7.15 -41.31
C THR A 132 -2.24 -8.14 -42.07
N GLU A 133 -1.65 -7.72 -43.23
CA GLU A 133 -0.73 -8.55 -44.00
C GLU A 133 0.45 -9.12 -43.19
N ARG A 134 0.83 -8.44 -42.08
CA ARG A 134 1.89 -8.90 -41.18
C ARG A 134 1.37 -9.77 -40.03
N GLY A 135 0.08 -10.14 -40.05
CA GLY A 135 -0.55 -11.01 -39.07
C GLY A 135 -0.98 -10.30 -37.78
N ALA A 136 -0.98 -8.96 -37.71
CA ALA A 136 -1.44 -8.24 -36.54
C ALA A 136 -2.98 -8.16 -36.48
N GLN A 137 -3.56 -8.61 -35.37
CA GLN A 137 -4.98 -8.44 -35.06
C GLN A 137 -5.29 -6.96 -34.82
N SER A 138 -6.23 -6.42 -35.58
CA SER A 138 -6.54 -4.99 -35.61
C SER A 138 -8.02 -4.73 -35.74
N LEU A 139 -8.49 -3.54 -35.38
CA LEU A 139 -9.80 -3.03 -35.76
C LEU A 139 -9.63 -2.18 -37.04
N PHE A 140 -10.29 -2.55 -38.13
CA PHE A 140 -10.38 -1.75 -39.34
C PHE A 140 -11.49 -0.72 -39.18
N VAL A 141 -11.12 0.58 -39.05
CA VAL A 141 -12.01 1.64 -38.61
C VAL A 141 -12.80 2.22 -39.78
N SER A 142 -14.11 2.20 -39.67
CA SER A 142 -15.06 2.87 -40.57
C SER A 142 -15.58 4.21 -40.00
N GLY A 143 -15.47 4.43 -38.69
CA GLY A 143 -15.88 5.65 -38.02
C GLY A 143 -15.22 5.83 -36.65
N TRP A 144 -15.22 7.06 -36.15
CA TRP A 144 -14.69 7.37 -34.82
C TRP A 144 -15.45 8.51 -34.16
N ARG A 145 -15.34 8.59 -32.84
CA ARG A 145 -15.90 9.68 -32.03
C ARG A 145 -14.89 10.06 -30.94
N MET A 146 -14.80 11.38 -30.66
CA MET A 146 -14.01 11.84 -29.52
C MET A 146 -14.70 11.48 -28.21
N LEU A 147 -13.92 11.04 -27.21
CA LEU A 147 -14.39 10.85 -25.84
C LEU A 147 -13.73 11.82 -24.86
N SER A 148 -12.44 12.10 -25.05
CA SER A 148 -11.75 13.09 -24.22
C SER A 148 -10.50 13.63 -24.93
N LYS A 149 -10.49 14.92 -25.21
CA LYS A 149 -9.32 15.61 -25.77
C LYS A 149 -8.29 15.86 -24.67
N SER A 150 -7.11 15.24 -24.74
CA SER A 150 -6.02 15.50 -23.82
C SER A 150 -5.33 16.83 -24.15
N LEU A 151 -5.11 17.67 -23.16
CA LEU A 151 -4.44 18.97 -23.36
C LEU A 151 -2.94 18.93 -23.05
N ARG A 152 -2.47 17.85 -22.44
CA ARG A 152 -1.03 17.63 -22.16
C ARG A 152 -0.56 16.37 -22.83
N PRO A 153 0.64 16.36 -23.42
CA PRO A 153 1.20 15.12 -23.95
C PRO A 153 1.47 14.14 -22.79
N ILE A 154 1.34 12.85 -23.07
CA ILE A 154 1.89 11.82 -22.18
C ILE A 154 3.42 11.93 -22.28
N PRO A 155 4.16 11.89 -21.15
CA PRO A 155 5.62 11.84 -21.19
C PRO A 155 6.10 10.71 -22.11
N ASP A 156 7.16 10.97 -22.89
CA ASP A 156 7.61 10.05 -23.93
C ASP A 156 8.02 8.70 -23.28
N GLY A 157 7.51 7.60 -23.83
CA GLY A 157 7.77 6.26 -23.31
C GLY A 157 9.25 5.83 -23.36
N TYR A 158 10.10 6.57 -24.06
CA TYR A 158 11.53 6.33 -24.12
C TYR A 158 12.32 7.02 -22.99
N PHE A 159 11.85 8.18 -22.51
CA PHE A 159 12.49 8.94 -21.43
C PHE A 159 11.69 8.93 -20.13
N GLY A 160 10.48 8.38 -20.09
CA GLY A 160 9.64 8.20 -18.90
C GLY A 160 9.69 9.33 -17.86
N ILE A 161 9.13 9.10 -16.72
CA ILE A 161 9.42 9.88 -15.52
C ILE A 161 10.55 9.15 -14.79
N GLU A 162 11.79 9.68 -14.85
CA GLU A 162 12.96 9.03 -14.23
C GLU A 162 13.04 9.29 -12.73
N ASP A 163 12.66 10.49 -12.30
CA ASP A 163 12.70 10.91 -10.91
C ASP A 163 11.62 10.19 -10.08
N GLU A 164 12.04 9.48 -9.02
CA GLU A 164 11.15 8.68 -8.16
C GLU A 164 10.12 9.56 -7.44
N GLU A 165 10.47 10.79 -7.05
CA GLU A 165 9.51 11.70 -6.44
C GLU A 165 8.46 12.18 -7.43
N GLU A 166 8.85 12.44 -8.68
CA GLU A 166 7.93 12.80 -9.76
C GLU A 166 7.00 11.62 -10.11
N LYS A 167 7.48 10.38 -10.12
CA LYS A 167 6.64 9.18 -10.29
C LYS A 167 5.56 9.12 -9.22
N LEU A 168 5.91 9.34 -7.96
CA LEU A 168 4.96 9.33 -6.86
C LEU A 168 3.96 10.51 -6.95
N ARG A 169 4.42 11.71 -7.33
CA ARG A 169 3.56 12.89 -7.52
C ARG A 169 2.61 12.75 -8.70
N ARG A 170 3.05 12.09 -9.77
CA ARG A 170 2.28 11.85 -10.99
C ARG A 170 1.96 10.37 -11.16
N ARG A 171 1.62 9.72 -10.06
CA ARG A 171 1.39 8.28 -10.01
C ARG A 171 0.43 7.78 -11.09
N TYR A 172 -0.54 8.60 -11.50
CA TYR A 172 -1.46 8.30 -12.59
C TYR A 172 -0.79 8.19 -13.96
N LEU A 173 0.35 8.87 -14.18
CA LEU A 173 1.18 8.69 -15.38
C LEU A 173 2.12 7.51 -15.23
N ASP A 174 2.69 7.31 -14.06
CA ASP A 174 3.54 6.16 -13.73
C ASP A 174 2.76 4.84 -13.95
N ILE A 175 1.54 4.74 -13.41
CA ILE A 175 0.63 3.59 -13.65
C ILE A 175 0.34 3.39 -15.15
N LEU A 176 0.20 4.47 -15.91
CA LEU A 176 -0.07 4.40 -17.34
C LEU A 176 1.13 3.90 -18.15
N GLN A 177 2.35 4.22 -17.71
CA GLN A 177 3.60 3.93 -18.43
C GLN A 177 4.25 2.63 -18.00
N ASP A 178 4.11 2.25 -16.73
CA ASP A 178 4.71 1.05 -16.15
C ASP A 178 3.65 0.03 -15.76
N ALA A 179 3.60 -1.06 -16.53
CA ALA A 179 2.67 -2.16 -16.26
C ALA A 179 2.90 -2.83 -14.90
N SER A 180 4.13 -2.78 -14.36
CA SER A 180 4.45 -3.34 -13.05
C SER A 180 3.80 -2.54 -11.92
N VAL A 181 3.67 -1.21 -12.09
CA VAL A 181 2.97 -0.35 -11.13
C VAL A 181 1.46 -0.57 -11.21
N ALA A 182 0.91 -0.75 -12.40
CA ALA A 182 -0.49 -1.12 -12.58
C ALA A 182 -0.81 -2.49 -11.95
N ASP A 183 0.08 -3.47 -12.12
CA ASP A 183 -0.03 -4.79 -11.51
C ASP A 183 0.04 -4.72 -9.98
N MET A 184 0.94 -3.90 -9.43
CA MET A 184 1.02 -3.65 -7.98
C MET A 184 -0.32 -3.14 -7.40
N VAL A 185 -1.02 -2.24 -8.12
CA VAL A 185 -2.34 -1.75 -7.68
C VAL A 185 -3.36 -2.89 -7.61
N LYS A 186 -3.36 -3.78 -8.61
CA LYS A 186 -4.22 -4.97 -8.63
C LYS A 186 -3.86 -5.95 -7.50
N LYS A 187 -2.57 -6.24 -7.32
CA LYS A 187 -2.07 -7.10 -6.24
C LYS A 187 -2.42 -6.58 -4.86
N ARG A 188 -2.37 -5.26 -4.66
CA ARG A 188 -2.79 -4.65 -3.39
C ARG A 188 -4.27 -4.93 -3.07
N SER A 189 -5.15 -4.90 -4.07
CA SER A 189 -6.55 -5.28 -3.89
C SER A 189 -6.70 -6.75 -3.52
N VAL A 190 -5.98 -7.64 -4.21
CA VAL A 190 -5.99 -9.07 -3.90
C VAL A 190 -5.46 -9.36 -2.51
N PHE A 191 -4.39 -8.68 -2.08
CA PHE A 191 -3.79 -8.81 -0.74
C PHE A 191 -4.81 -8.56 0.38
N TRP A 192 -5.51 -7.43 0.37
CA TRP A 192 -6.52 -7.13 1.39
C TRP A 192 -7.73 -8.04 1.29
N ASN A 193 -8.14 -8.40 0.08
CA ASN A 193 -9.25 -9.31 -0.13
C ASN A 193 -8.94 -10.74 0.33
N SER A 194 -7.70 -11.18 0.21
CA SER A 194 -7.25 -12.48 0.72
C SER A 194 -7.31 -12.55 2.23
N MET A 195 -6.86 -11.50 2.94
CA MET A 195 -7.01 -11.41 4.41
C MET A 195 -8.49 -11.47 4.82
N ARG A 196 -9.33 -10.65 4.19
CA ARG A 196 -10.77 -10.61 4.48
C ARG A 196 -11.41 -11.99 4.28
N SER A 197 -11.15 -12.62 3.14
CA SER A 197 -11.70 -13.94 2.81
C SER A 197 -11.22 -15.03 3.78
N PHE A 198 -9.96 -15.00 4.19
CA PHE A 198 -9.39 -15.92 5.17
C PHE A 198 -10.10 -15.82 6.52
N LEU A 199 -10.34 -14.62 7.02
CA LEU A 199 -10.97 -14.38 8.31
C LEU A 199 -12.47 -14.72 8.26
N LEU A 200 -13.19 -14.31 7.21
CA LEU A 200 -14.60 -14.64 7.02
C LEU A 200 -14.82 -16.15 6.95
N ALA A 201 -13.92 -16.91 6.31
CA ALA A 201 -13.99 -18.37 6.24
C ALA A 201 -13.78 -19.06 7.61
N GLN A 202 -13.35 -18.33 8.64
CA GLN A 202 -13.17 -18.80 10.01
C GLN A 202 -14.17 -18.17 10.98
N ASP A 203 -15.33 -17.74 10.47
CA ASP A 203 -16.44 -17.16 11.24
C ASP A 203 -16.10 -15.85 11.98
N PHE A 204 -15.14 -15.07 11.47
CA PHE A 204 -14.93 -13.72 11.98
C PHE A 204 -15.96 -12.75 11.41
N VAL A 205 -16.36 -11.79 12.22
CA VAL A 205 -17.25 -10.67 11.82
C VAL A 205 -16.39 -9.46 11.51
N GLU A 206 -16.51 -8.90 10.30
CA GLU A 206 -15.91 -7.61 9.98
C GLU A 206 -16.68 -6.50 10.68
N VAL A 207 -15.97 -5.62 11.39
CA VAL A 207 -16.55 -4.52 12.16
C VAL A 207 -15.93 -3.20 11.75
N GLU A 208 -16.63 -2.11 12.05
CA GLU A 208 -16.13 -0.74 11.92
C GLU A 208 -16.14 -0.10 13.30
N THR A 209 -14.97 0.37 13.73
CA THR A 209 -14.81 1.06 15.00
C THR A 209 -14.53 2.55 14.79
N PRO A 210 -14.69 3.41 15.80
CA PRO A 210 -14.46 4.85 15.64
C PRO A 210 -13.08 5.19 15.09
N VAL A 211 -13.03 6.11 14.13
CA VAL A 211 -11.79 6.71 13.60
C VAL A 211 -11.39 7.93 14.42
N LEU A 212 -12.38 8.65 14.97
CA LEU A 212 -12.17 9.76 15.91
C LEU A 212 -12.40 9.24 17.32
N GLU A 213 -11.43 9.41 18.18
CA GLU A 213 -11.42 8.90 19.55
C GLU A 213 -11.18 10.03 20.55
N ASN A 214 -11.78 9.93 21.73
CA ASN A 214 -11.52 10.83 22.84
C ASN A 214 -10.26 10.41 23.66
N THR A 215 -9.88 9.13 23.55
CA THR A 215 -8.69 8.55 24.17
C THR A 215 -8.06 7.57 23.16
N THR A 216 -6.80 7.74 22.85
CA THR A 216 -6.09 6.82 21.93
C THR A 216 -5.46 5.67 22.71
N GLY A 217 -5.57 4.45 22.17
CA GLY A 217 -4.99 3.26 22.77
C GLY A 217 -4.69 2.18 21.74
N GLY A 218 -4.12 1.06 22.18
CA GLY A 218 -3.79 -0.08 21.34
C GLY A 218 -2.43 0.00 20.64
N ALA A 219 -1.67 1.07 20.83
CA ALA A 219 -0.32 1.20 20.30
C ALA A 219 0.48 2.26 21.05
N ASP A 220 1.81 2.17 20.98
CA ASP A 220 2.71 3.23 21.40
C ASP A 220 2.99 4.10 20.18
N ALA A 221 2.29 5.22 20.04
CA ALA A 221 2.41 6.12 18.91
C ALA A 221 1.85 7.50 19.23
N ARG A 222 2.42 8.54 18.62
CA ARG A 222 1.90 9.89 18.73
C ARG A 222 0.68 10.07 17.84
N PRO A 223 -0.51 10.48 18.38
CA PRO A 223 -1.71 10.69 17.59
C PRO A 223 -1.70 12.03 16.84
N PHE A 224 -2.50 12.12 15.76
CA PHE A 224 -2.95 13.41 15.24
C PHE A 224 -4.11 13.91 16.08
N VAL A 225 -4.12 15.21 16.38
CA VAL A 225 -5.15 15.88 17.17
C VAL A 225 -5.97 16.78 16.26
N THR A 226 -7.28 16.81 16.46
CA THR A 226 -8.20 17.75 15.82
C THR A 226 -9.28 18.19 16.82
N HIS A 227 -10.02 19.27 16.50
CA HIS A 227 -11.07 19.80 17.37
C HIS A 227 -12.46 19.48 16.84
N HIS A 228 -13.34 18.95 17.70
CA HIS A 228 -14.75 18.67 17.36
C HIS A 228 -15.62 19.87 17.77
N ASN A 229 -15.99 20.73 16.80
CA ASN A 229 -16.67 21.99 17.05
C ASN A 229 -18.01 21.86 17.83
N ALA A 230 -18.82 20.84 17.53
CA ALA A 230 -20.13 20.68 18.16
C ALA A 230 -20.06 20.19 19.61
N LEU A 231 -18.99 19.49 19.97
CA LEU A 231 -18.75 18.99 21.34
C LEU A 231 -17.78 19.90 22.11
N ASP A 232 -17.17 20.87 21.43
CA ASP A 232 -16.16 21.80 21.96
C ASP A 232 -15.03 21.03 22.72
N MET A 233 -14.48 20.00 22.06
CA MET A 233 -13.44 19.16 22.64
C MET A 233 -12.43 18.72 21.59
N ASP A 234 -11.20 18.46 22.00
CA ASP A 234 -10.19 17.83 21.19
C ASP A 234 -10.47 16.34 21.07
N VAL A 235 -10.28 15.82 19.85
CA VAL A 235 -10.38 14.40 19.51
C VAL A 235 -9.14 13.98 18.73
N TYR A 236 -8.87 12.70 18.74
CA TYR A 236 -7.68 12.12 18.14
C TYR A 236 -8.06 11.23 16.96
N LEU A 237 -7.23 11.23 15.92
CA LEU A 237 -7.30 10.18 14.92
C LEU A 237 -6.71 8.89 15.50
N ARG A 238 -7.40 7.77 15.34
CA ARG A 238 -7.02 6.45 15.89
C ARG A 238 -5.63 6.00 15.46
N ILE A 239 -4.90 5.35 16.37
CA ILE A 239 -3.54 4.83 16.16
C ILE A 239 -3.50 3.29 16.02
N SER A 240 -4.64 2.61 16.20
CA SER A 240 -4.85 1.17 16.00
C SER A 240 -6.15 0.92 15.23
N ALA A 241 -6.33 -0.29 14.68
CA ALA A 241 -7.57 -0.66 13.99
C ALA A 241 -8.63 -1.16 14.99
N GLY A 242 -8.90 -0.33 16.00
CA GLY A 242 -9.94 -0.56 16.99
C GLY A 242 -9.61 -1.62 18.04
N GLU A 243 -8.35 -1.74 18.46
CA GLU A 243 -7.93 -2.74 19.46
C GLU A 243 -8.83 -2.76 20.68
N LEU A 244 -8.97 -1.64 21.39
CA LEU A 244 -9.77 -1.60 22.62
C LEU A 244 -11.26 -1.74 22.33
N TRP A 245 -11.76 -1.25 21.20
CA TRP A 245 -13.15 -1.40 20.78
C TRP A 245 -13.52 -2.84 20.44
N GLN A 246 -12.67 -3.55 19.70
CA GLN A 246 -12.90 -4.96 19.38
C GLN A 246 -12.87 -5.83 20.65
N LYS A 247 -12.04 -5.50 21.63
CA LYS A 247 -12.04 -6.16 22.94
C LYS A 247 -13.35 -5.89 23.73
N LYS A 248 -13.89 -4.66 23.66
CA LYS A 248 -15.21 -4.35 24.22
C LYS A 248 -16.33 -5.18 23.54
N LEU A 249 -16.20 -5.50 22.22
CA LEU A 249 -17.14 -6.41 21.53
C LEU A 249 -17.05 -7.85 22.06
N MET A 250 -15.87 -8.31 22.52
CA MET A 250 -15.74 -9.62 23.16
C MET A 250 -16.43 -9.67 24.53
N VAL A 251 -16.36 -8.58 25.30
CA VAL A 251 -17.15 -8.43 26.52
C VAL A 251 -18.66 -8.49 26.20
N ALA A 252 -19.06 -7.92 25.07
CA ALA A 252 -20.44 -7.95 24.58
C ALA A 252 -20.89 -9.32 24.03
N GLY A 253 -19.99 -10.32 23.95
CA GLY A 253 -20.31 -11.68 23.51
C GLY A 253 -20.09 -11.95 22.02
N ILE A 254 -19.38 -11.09 21.28
CA ILE A 254 -18.98 -11.34 19.89
C ILE A 254 -17.57 -11.97 19.90
N PRO A 255 -17.42 -13.29 19.65
CA PRO A 255 -16.17 -13.99 19.97
C PRO A 255 -15.06 -13.81 18.94
N ARG A 256 -15.37 -13.38 17.72
CA ARG A 256 -14.39 -13.22 16.63
C ARG A 256 -14.74 -11.98 15.83
N THR A 257 -13.84 -10.99 15.85
CA THR A 257 -13.98 -9.73 15.12
C THR A 257 -12.72 -9.41 14.38
N PHE A 258 -12.83 -8.67 13.28
CA PHE A 258 -11.71 -8.05 12.62
C PHE A 258 -12.10 -6.73 11.97
N GLU A 259 -11.13 -5.86 11.79
CA GLU A 259 -11.26 -4.62 11.05
C GLU A 259 -10.08 -4.43 10.09
N ILE A 260 -10.35 -4.02 8.86
CA ILE A 260 -9.35 -3.54 7.90
C ILE A 260 -9.61 -2.06 7.68
N GLY A 261 -8.76 -1.21 8.24
CA GLY A 261 -9.00 0.22 8.24
C GLY A 261 -7.75 1.08 8.19
N ARG A 262 -7.95 2.38 7.98
CA ARG A 262 -6.86 3.36 8.05
C ARG A 262 -6.56 3.69 9.50
N ILE A 263 -5.27 3.78 9.82
CA ILE A 263 -4.76 4.28 11.09
C ILE A 263 -3.77 5.43 10.84
N PHE A 264 -3.53 6.22 11.89
CA PHE A 264 -2.84 7.50 11.77
C PHE A 264 -1.83 7.64 12.89
N ARG A 265 -0.54 7.79 12.55
CA ARG A 265 0.54 7.99 13.52
C ARG A 265 1.38 9.20 13.13
N ASN A 266 1.42 10.20 13.99
CA ASN A 266 2.12 11.47 13.74
C ASN A 266 3.61 11.34 14.08
N GLU A 267 4.29 10.46 13.36
CA GLU A 267 5.69 10.11 13.54
C GLU A 267 6.52 10.46 12.30
N GLY A 268 7.83 10.18 12.34
CA GLY A 268 8.72 10.38 11.21
C GLY A 268 8.43 9.44 10.04
N MET A 269 8.77 9.88 8.82
CA MET A 269 8.72 9.05 7.61
C MET A 269 10.01 8.26 7.43
N SER A 270 9.89 6.99 7.03
CA SER A 270 11.04 6.16 6.65
C SER A 270 10.67 5.22 5.50
N THR A 271 11.59 4.37 5.10
CA THR A 271 11.32 3.30 4.11
C THR A 271 10.27 2.30 4.59
N GLU A 272 10.02 2.25 5.90
CA GLU A 272 9.14 1.28 6.54
C GLU A 272 7.93 1.91 7.27
N HIS A 273 7.87 3.26 7.40
CA HIS A 273 6.85 3.97 8.19
C HIS A 273 6.22 5.11 7.42
N LEU A 274 4.89 5.19 7.51
CA LEU A 274 4.04 6.24 6.98
C LEU A 274 3.13 6.77 8.09
N GLN A 275 2.62 8.00 7.93
CA GLN A 275 1.76 8.64 8.92
C GLN A 275 0.31 8.17 8.84
N ASP A 276 -0.15 7.77 7.65
CA ASP A 276 -1.45 7.16 7.44
C ASP A 276 -1.30 5.91 6.56
N TYR A 277 -1.82 4.80 7.01
CA TYR A 277 -1.68 3.51 6.32
C TYR A 277 -2.81 2.56 6.70
N THR A 278 -3.02 1.53 5.88
CA THR A 278 -4.01 0.50 6.15
C THR A 278 -3.43 -0.58 7.07
N GLN A 279 -4.20 -0.96 8.07
CA GLN A 279 -3.91 -2.04 9.00
C GLN A 279 -5.11 -2.97 9.11
N MET A 280 -4.84 -4.25 9.31
CA MET A 280 -5.83 -5.25 9.70
C MET A 280 -5.53 -5.66 11.13
N GLU A 281 -6.54 -5.66 11.98
CA GLU A 281 -6.50 -6.26 13.31
C GLU A 281 -7.66 -7.24 13.47
N PHE A 282 -7.40 -8.36 14.12
CA PHE A 282 -8.44 -9.30 14.49
C PHE A 282 -8.26 -9.78 15.93
N TYR A 283 -9.37 -10.15 16.56
CA TYR A 283 -9.43 -10.66 17.94
C TYR A 283 -10.29 -11.91 18.00
N MET A 284 -9.80 -12.93 18.72
CA MET A 284 -10.44 -14.22 18.84
C MET A 284 -10.51 -14.66 20.30
N ALA A 285 -11.73 -14.75 20.84
CA ALA A 285 -11.99 -15.29 22.16
C ALA A 285 -11.75 -16.81 22.25
N TYR A 286 -11.50 -17.29 23.45
CA TYR A 286 -11.23 -18.71 23.77
C TYR A 286 -9.99 -19.24 23.07
N SER A 287 -8.98 -18.40 22.89
CA SER A 287 -7.73 -18.69 22.21
C SER A 287 -6.55 -18.04 22.93
N ASP A 288 -5.33 -18.46 22.56
CA ASP A 288 -4.09 -17.92 23.07
C ASP A 288 -3.09 -17.64 21.92
N TYR A 289 -1.94 -17.05 22.26
CA TYR A 289 -0.92 -16.68 21.28
C TYR A 289 -0.33 -17.86 20.50
N LYS A 290 -0.29 -19.08 21.07
CA LYS A 290 0.25 -20.26 20.39
C LYS A 290 -0.65 -20.69 19.24
N LYS A 291 -1.95 -20.76 19.48
CA LYS A 291 -2.94 -20.99 18.43
C LYS A 291 -2.95 -19.82 17.41
N GLY A 292 -2.71 -18.61 17.90
CA GLY A 292 -2.51 -17.43 17.06
C GLY A 292 -1.32 -17.57 16.11
N MET A 293 -0.18 -18.09 16.55
CA MET A 293 0.99 -18.35 15.69
C MET A 293 0.65 -19.31 14.54
N GLU A 294 -0.06 -20.39 14.82
CA GLU A 294 -0.51 -21.34 13.79
C GLU A 294 -1.42 -20.67 12.75
N MET A 295 -2.41 -19.90 13.22
CA MET A 295 -3.35 -19.18 12.37
C MET A 295 -2.66 -18.11 11.52
N VAL A 296 -1.74 -17.35 12.10
CA VAL A 296 -1.00 -16.30 11.38
C VAL A 296 -0.06 -16.89 10.34
N LYS A 297 0.60 -18.02 10.64
CA LYS A 297 1.40 -18.74 9.62
C LYS A 297 0.52 -19.11 8.42
N ALA A 298 -0.65 -19.70 8.63
CA ALA A 298 -1.59 -20.07 7.57
C ALA A 298 -2.09 -18.83 6.78
N LEU A 299 -2.40 -17.73 7.48
CA LEU A 299 -2.81 -16.47 6.87
C LEU A 299 -1.72 -15.93 5.92
N TYR A 300 -0.46 -15.92 6.34
CA TYR A 300 0.66 -15.41 5.53
C TYR A 300 0.91 -16.28 4.29
N GLN A 301 0.80 -17.60 4.44
CA GLN A 301 0.92 -18.54 3.32
C GLN A 301 -0.19 -18.33 2.29
N GLU A 302 -1.44 -18.17 2.73
CA GLU A 302 -2.58 -17.92 1.85
C GLU A 302 -2.49 -16.56 1.13
N ILE A 303 -2.09 -15.51 1.86
CA ILE A 303 -1.87 -14.18 1.27
C ILE A 303 -0.78 -14.22 0.19
N ALA A 304 0.34 -14.88 0.48
CA ALA A 304 1.45 -15.01 -0.45
C ALA A 304 1.02 -15.74 -1.73
N GLU A 305 0.35 -16.87 -1.59
CA GLU A 305 -0.13 -17.67 -2.73
C GLU A 305 -1.15 -16.91 -3.57
N LYS A 306 -2.19 -16.34 -2.94
CA LYS A 306 -3.26 -15.64 -3.66
C LYS A 306 -2.81 -14.34 -4.30
N THR A 307 -1.88 -13.61 -3.67
CA THR A 307 -1.45 -12.29 -4.15
C THR A 307 -0.31 -12.37 -5.16
N PHE A 308 0.61 -13.30 -4.95
CA PHE A 308 1.86 -13.37 -5.72
C PHE A 308 2.02 -14.66 -6.52
N GLY A 309 1.21 -15.70 -6.25
CA GLY A 309 1.34 -17.03 -6.87
C GLY A 309 2.60 -17.77 -6.44
N THR A 310 3.19 -17.39 -5.29
CA THR A 310 4.40 -18.01 -4.75
C THR A 310 4.47 -17.79 -3.24
N GLN A 311 5.14 -18.70 -2.54
CA GLN A 311 5.48 -18.56 -1.13
C GLN A 311 6.99 -18.30 -0.91
N THR A 312 7.77 -18.26 -1.99
CA THR A 312 9.22 -17.99 -1.95
C THR A 312 9.49 -16.54 -2.33
N PHE A 313 10.21 -15.82 -1.46
CA PHE A 313 10.55 -14.41 -1.63
C PHE A 313 12.04 -14.17 -1.40
N THR A 314 12.61 -13.22 -2.14
CA THR A 314 13.91 -12.63 -1.87
C THR A 314 13.71 -11.18 -1.49
N ILE A 315 13.98 -10.83 -0.23
CA ILE A 315 13.71 -9.53 0.37
C ILE A 315 14.99 -9.03 1.04
N LYS A 316 15.46 -7.84 0.69
CA LYS A 316 16.70 -7.26 1.25
C LYS A 316 17.90 -8.22 1.18
N GLY A 317 17.96 -9.06 0.15
CA GLY A 317 19.01 -10.09 -0.03
C GLY A 317 18.82 -11.39 0.73
N PHE A 318 17.78 -11.53 1.55
CA PHE A 318 17.41 -12.79 2.22
C PHE A 318 16.41 -13.56 1.35
N THR A 319 16.70 -14.83 1.08
CA THR A 319 15.74 -15.72 0.41
C THR A 319 15.08 -16.63 1.43
N MET A 320 13.76 -16.71 1.41
CA MET A 320 12.97 -17.52 2.34
C MET A 320 11.72 -18.08 1.68
N ASN A 321 11.20 -19.16 2.22
CA ASN A 321 9.93 -19.75 1.81
C ASN A 321 8.96 -19.77 3.00
N LEU A 322 7.80 -19.14 2.85
CA LEU A 322 6.79 -19.10 3.91
C LEU A 322 6.14 -20.47 4.17
N ALA A 323 6.30 -21.44 3.25
CA ALA A 323 5.86 -22.81 3.45
C ALA A 323 6.75 -23.61 4.41
N ASP A 324 8.00 -23.18 4.63
CA ASP A 324 8.94 -23.87 5.53
C ASP A 324 8.47 -23.82 6.99
N GLU A 325 9.18 -24.53 7.85
CA GLU A 325 8.97 -24.44 9.28
C GLU A 325 9.45 -23.07 9.79
N TRP A 326 8.57 -22.36 10.50
CA TRP A 326 8.88 -21.04 11.06
C TRP A 326 9.69 -21.19 12.33
N GLN A 327 10.80 -20.48 12.39
CA GLN A 327 11.70 -20.49 13.56
C GLN A 327 11.04 -19.76 14.73
N THR A 328 11.45 -20.12 15.95
CA THR A 328 11.09 -19.38 17.16
C THR A 328 12.32 -18.72 17.73
N TYR A 329 12.27 -17.40 17.89
CA TYR A 329 13.34 -16.58 18.44
C TYR A 329 12.95 -16.14 19.85
N ASP A 330 13.81 -16.38 20.82
CA ASP A 330 13.62 -15.91 22.19
C ASP A 330 14.29 -14.57 22.39
N PHE A 331 13.49 -13.52 22.70
CA PHE A 331 13.99 -12.16 22.85
C PHE A 331 15.05 -12.03 23.94
N CYS A 332 14.76 -12.55 25.14
CA CYS A 332 15.65 -12.46 26.27
C CYS A 332 16.94 -13.24 26.05
N ALA A 333 16.84 -14.44 25.47
CA ALA A 333 17.99 -15.27 25.15
C ALA A 333 18.89 -14.61 24.10
N LEU A 334 18.32 -14.02 23.04
CA LEU A 334 19.09 -13.31 22.01
C LEU A 334 19.83 -12.08 22.56
N ILE A 335 19.19 -11.28 23.40
CA ILE A 335 19.86 -10.13 24.04
C ILE A 335 20.99 -10.62 24.95
N GLN A 336 20.74 -11.67 25.73
CA GLN A 336 21.77 -12.26 26.61
C GLN A 336 22.95 -12.84 25.79
N GLU A 337 22.68 -13.53 24.70
CA GLU A 337 23.72 -14.12 23.83
C GLU A 337 24.59 -13.06 23.15
N HIS A 338 23.97 -12.02 22.58
CA HIS A 338 24.69 -11.02 21.80
C HIS A 338 25.40 -9.96 22.63
N TYR A 339 24.84 -9.61 23.80
CA TYR A 339 25.32 -8.48 24.59
C TYR A 339 25.71 -8.82 26.03
N ASN A 340 25.46 -10.04 26.49
CA ASN A 340 25.64 -10.46 27.88
C ASN A 340 24.85 -9.59 28.87
N ILE A 341 23.63 -9.20 28.47
CA ILE A 341 22.66 -8.46 29.29
C ILE A 341 21.42 -9.31 29.49
N ASN A 342 20.96 -9.44 30.74
CA ASN A 342 19.64 -9.99 31.04
C ASN A 342 18.60 -8.85 30.98
N PRO A 343 17.69 -8.82 29.99
CA PRO A 343 16.69 -7.75 29.89
C PRO A 343 15.77 -7.65 31.11
N LEU A 344 15.59 -8.74 31.84
CA LEU A 344 14.71 -8.81 33.02
C LEU A 344 15.40 -8.32 34.30
N ASP A 345 16.72 -8.19 34.30
CA ASP A 345 17.51 -7.75 35.47
C ASP A 345 18.72 -6.94 34.99
N THR A 346 18.49 -5.68 34.60
CA THR A 346 19.52 -4.79 34.09
C THR A 346 19.29 -3.35 34.56
N SER A 347 20.28 -2.49 34.35
CA SER A 347 20.21 -1.07 34.67
C SER A 347 20.47 -0.19 33.46
N VAL A 348 20.01 1.05 33.51
CA VAL A 348 20.25 2.05 32.47
C VAL A 348 21.76 2.22 32.21
N SER A 349 22.59 2.19 33.25
CA SER A 349 24.06 2.30 33.13
C SER A 349 24.66 1.12 32.34
N ALA A 350 24.26 -0.12 32.66
CA ALA A 350 24.74 -1.30 31.95
C ALA A 350 24.34 -1.31 30.46
N ILE A 351 23.12 -0.83 30.18
CA ILE A 351 22.62 -0.66 28.81
C ILE A 351 23.42 0.44 28.10
N GLU A 352 23.61 1.61 28.71
CA GLU A 352 24.36 2.72 28.12
C GLU A 352 25.78 2.30 27.74
N ASP A 353 26.46 1.58 28.64
CA ASP A 353 27.81 1.05 28.37
C ASP A 353 27.83 0.05 27.21
N THR A 354 26.78 -0.77 27.08
CA THR A 354 26.65 -1.71 25.98
C THR A 354 26.35 -1.02 24.65
N LEU A 355 25.45 -0.04 24.64
CA LEU A 355 25.15 0.77 23.45
C LEU A 355 26.42 1.44 22.91
N LYS A 356 27.22 2.05 23.80
CA LYS A 356 28.52 2.66 23.46
C LYS A 356 29.50 1.64 22.89
N LYS A 357 29.64 0.47 23.55
CA LYS A 357 30.55 -0.62 23.12
C LYS A 357 30.22 -1.13 21.72
N HIS A 358 28.96 -1.12 21.31
CA HIS A 358 28.47 -1.66 20.03
C HIS A 358 28.16 -0.57 18.99
N ASP A 359 28.57 0.67 19.22
CA ASP A 359 28.34 1.84 18.33
C ASP A 359 26.85 1.99 17.93
N ILE A 360 25.96 1.86 18.92
CA ILE A 360 24.52 2.05 18.74
C ILE A 360 24.16 3.47 19.19
N GLU A 361 23.64 4.27 18.29
CA GLU A 361 23.19 5.64 18.59
C GLU A 361 21.99 5.65 19.54
N TYR A 362 21.98 6.54 20.51
CA TYR A 362 20.91 6.73 21.47
C TYR A 362 20.85 8.19 21.95
N ASP A 363 19.69 8.64 22.37
CA ASP A 363 19.52 9.92 23.04
C ASP A 363 19.63 9.71 24.56
N LYS A 364 20.65 10.34 25.16
CA LYS A 364 20.91 10.22 26.58
C LYS A 364 19.80 10.79 27.46
N ALA A 365 19.09 11.82 26.97
CA ALA A 365 18.04 12.49 27.73
C ALA A 365 16.78 11.62 27.90
N THR A 366 16.56 10.70 26.96
CA THR A 366 15.38 9.82 26.91
C THR A 366 15.70 8.36 27.17
N LEU A 367 16.97 8.02 27.50
CA LEU A 367 17.39 6.64 27.68
C LEU A 367 16.77 6.05 28.96
N SER A 368 16.00 5.00 28.80
CA SER A 368 15.48 4.14 29.85
C SER A 368 15.90 2.68 29.60
N VAL A 369 15.58 1.76 30.53
CA VAL A 369 15.80 0.32 30.33
C VAL A 369 15.02 -0.14 29.10
N GLU A 370 13.76 0.25 28.99
CA GLU A 370 12.85 -0.11 27.91
C GLU A 370 13.41 0.31 26.53
N ARG A 371 13.73 1.60 26.41
CA ARG A 371 14.26 2.16 25.14
C ARG A 371 15.63 1.57 24.79
N GLY A 372 16.48 1.36 25.76
CA GLY A 372 17.81 0.81 25.53
C GLY A 372 17.77 -0.66 25.09
N VAL A 373 16.95 -1.49 25.72
CA VAL A 373 16.74 -2.90 25.34
C VAL A 373 16.12 -3.00 23.94
N ASP A 374 15.17 -2.10 23.59
CA ASP A 374 14.61 -2.04 22.25
C ASP A 374 15.66 -1.66 21.17
N LEU A 375 16.57 -0.73 21.47
CA LEU A 375 17.69 -0.38 20.58
C LEU A 375 18.63 -1.56 20.35
N LEU A 376 18.96 -2.34 21.39
CA LEU A 376 19.75 -3.56 21.28
C LEU A 376 19.05 -4.60 20.39
N TRP A 377 17.76 -4.80 20.59
CA TRP A 377 16.94 -5.68 19.76
C TRP A 377 16.90 -5.24 18.30
N LYS A 378 16.67 -3.95 18.03
CA LYS A 378 16.67 -3.40 16.67
C LYS A 378 17.97 -3.66 15.90
N LYS A 379 19.08 -3.82 16.58
CA LYS A 379 20.36 -4.20 15.96
C LYS A 379 20.41 -5.70 15.62
N ILE A 380 20.01 -6.57 16.57
CA ILE A 380 20.03 -8.04 16.41
C ILE A 380 19.10 -8.46 15.27
N ARG A 381 17.86 -7.97 15.26
CA ARG A 381 16.83 -8.43 14.32
C ARG A 381 17.22 -8.32 12.86
N LYS A 382 18.10 -7.34 12.52
CA LYS A 382 18.58 -7.12 11.15
C LYS A 382 19.34 -8.31 10.56
N SER A 383 19.83 -9.23 11.38
CA SER A 383 20.53 -10.44 10.95
C SER A 383 19.62 -11.67 10.82
N LEU A 384 18.37 -11.57 11.27
CA LEU A 384 17.42 -12.68 11.26
C LEU A 384 16.72 -12.79 9.91
N THR A 385 16.93 -13.88 9.20
CA THR A 385 16.28 -14.13 7.90
C THR A 385 14.77 -14.30 8.04
N GLY A 386 14.32 -15.12 8.99
CA GLY A 386 12.93 -15.58 9.06
C GLY A 386 12.61 -16.60 7.94
N PRO A 387 11.36 -16.99 7.75
CA PRO A 387 10.21 -16.59 8.55
C PRO A 387 10.29 -17.15 9.96
N GLY A 388 9.79 -16.39 10.94
CA GLY A 388 9.81 -16.86 12.33
C GLY A 388 8.99 -15.96 13.26
N PHE A 389 8.91 -16.42 14.51
CA PHE A 389 8.21 -15.74 15.59
C PHE A 389 9.15 -15.36 16.71
N LEU A 390 9.21 -14.09 17.08
CA LEU A 390 9.89 -13.63 18.29
C LEU A 390 8.92 -13.74 19.46
N ILE A 391 9.36 -14.40 20.55
CA ILE A 391 8.58 -14.61 21.78
C ILE A 391 9.36 -14.11 23.02
N ASN A 392 8.76 -14.25 24.21
CA ASN A 392 9.38 -13.97 25.51
C ASN A 392 9.93 -12.53 25.66
N VAL A 393 9.11 -11.57 25.22
CA VAL A 393 9.39 -10.15 25.39
C VAL A 393 9.05 -9.72 26.83
N PRO A 394 9.84 -8.83 27.47
CA PRO A 394 9.55 -8.37 28.82
C PRO A 394 8.19 -7.66 28.96
N VAL A 395 7.53 -7.83 30.11
CA VAL A 395 6.22 -7.22 30.44
C VAL A 395 6.23 -5.71 30.29
N TYR A 396 7.32 -5.04 30.63
CA TYR A 396 7.42 -3.59 30.56
C TYR A 396 7.38 -3.02 29.13
N LEU A 397 7.62 -3.84 28.11
CA LEU A 397 7.49 -3.47 26.68
C LEU A 397 6.08 -3.69 26.12
N GLU A 398 5.16 -4.33 26.87
CA GLU A 398 3.88 -4.80 26.34
C GLU A 398 2.73 -4.61 27.33
N PRO A 399 2.18 -3.39 27.44
CA PRO A 399 1.19 -3.07 28.46
C PRO A 399 -0.16 -3.77 28.31
N LEU A 400 -0.50 -4.29 27.14
CA LEU A 400 -1.78 -4.93 26.81
C LEU A 400 -1.71 -6.46 26.73
N ALA A 401 -0.49 -7.04 26.75
CA ALA A 401 -0.29 -8.47 26.65
C ALA A 401 -0.31 -9.17 28.00
N LYS A 402 -0.87 -10.39 28.01
CA LYS A 402 -0.93 -11.23 29.21
C LYS A 402 0.44 -11.74 29.60
N LYS A 403 0.76 -11.73 30.90
CA LYS A 403 2.01 -12.28 31.45
C LYS A 403 2.08 -13.81 31.28
N ASN A 404 3.27 -14.34 30.98
CA ASN A 404 3.49 -15.79 30.93
C ASN A 404 3.18 -16.49 32.24
N ARG A 405 2.65 -17.72 32.17
CA ARG A 405 2.19 -18.49 33.34
C ARG A 405 3.33 -19.22 34.06
N ASP A 406 4.52 -19.23 33.49
CA ASP A 406 5.72 -19.87 34.05
C ASP A 406 6.39 -19.04 35.19
N GLY A 407 5.82 -17.88 35.51
CA GLY A 407 6.34 -16.98 36.53
C GLY A 407 7.46 -16.05 36.03
N SER A 408 7.82 -16.11 34.76
CA SER A 408 8.76 -15.17 34.17
C SER A 408 8.16 -13.76 34.04
N GLU A 409 8.98 -12.73 34.02
CA GLU A 409 8.57 -11.34 33.76
C GLU A 409 8.46 -11.05 32.24
N THR A 410 7.99 -12.03 31.47
CA THR A 410 7.74 -11.96 30.03
C THR A 410 6.26 -12.15 29.73
N VAL A 411 5.84 -11.86 28.49
CA VAL A 411 4.45 -11.92 28.06
C VAL A 411 4.17 -13.00 27.02
N GLU A 412 2.94 -13.50 26.99
CA GLU A 412 2.39 -14.40 25.97
C GLU A 412 2.17 -13.65 24.65
N ARG A 413 3.26 -13.39 23.93
CA ARG A 413 3.29 -12.58 22.72
C ARG A 413 4.17 -13.20 21.64
N PHE A 414 3.86 -12.92 20.37
CA PHE A 414 4.79 -13.12 19.26
C PHE A 414 4.85 -11.91 18.32
N GLN A 415 5.99 -11.78 17.65
CA GLN A 415 6.21 -10.86 16.54
C GLN A 415 6.65 -11.66 15.33
N VAL A 416 6.02 -11.44 14.18
CA VAL A 416 6.45 -12.07 12.92
C VAL A 416 7.73 -11.39 12.43
N ILE A 417 8.78 -12.18 12.22
CA ILE A 417 10.09 -11.74 11.69
C ILE A 417 10.26 -12.27 10.28
N ILE A 418 10.43 -11.36 9.33
CA ILE A 418 10.76 -11.66 7.93
C ILE A 418 11.84 -10.67 7.47
N ALA A 419 12.94 -11.17 6.91
CA ALA A 419 14.06 -10.39 6.38
C ALA A 419 14.54 -9.28 7.34
N GLY A 420 14.78 -9.63 8.60
CA GLY A 420 15.25 -8.69 9.62
C GLY A 420 14.24 -7.64 10.06
N SER A 421 12.97 -7.80 9.70
CA SER A 421 11.92 -6.82 10.00
C SER A 421 10.71 -7.45 10.67
N GLU A 422 10.06 -6.65 11.50
CA GLU A 422 8.86 -6.99 12.23
C GLU A 422 7.63 -6.67 11.36
N VAL A 423 6.90 -7.68 10.95
CA VAL A 423 5.80 -7.55 9.98
C VAL A 423 4.48 -8.13 10.48
N GLY A 424 4.17 -7.92 11.73
CA GLY A 424 2.94 -8.30 12.41
C GLY A 424 3.19 -8.71 13.84
N LYS A 425 2.26 -8.38 14.73
CA LYS A 425 2.33 -8.63 16.17
C LYS A 425 1.02 -9.21 16.67
N GLY A 426 1.10 -10.21 17.56
CA GLY A 426 -0.04 -10.77 18.24
C GLY A 426 0.30 -11.24 19.64
N PHE A 427 -0.69 -11.31 20.52
CA PHE A 427 -0.53 -11.71 21.92
C PHE A 427 -1.82 -12.26 22.54
N SER A 428 -1.66 -13.06 23.59
CA SER A 428 -2.78 -13.34 24.49
C SER A 428 -3.17 -12.04 25.21
N GLU A 429 -4.44 -11.70 25.17
CA GLU A 429 -4.95 -10.45 25.70
C GLU A 429 -4.95 -10.43 27.23
N LEU A 430 -4.47 -9.32 27.80
CA LEU A 430 -4.65 -9.08 29.23
C LEU A 430 -6.14 -8.87 29.52
N ASN A 431 -6.71 -9.76 30.31
CA ASN A 431 -8.12 -9.74 30.69
C ASN A 431 -8.36 -9.61 32.20
N ASP A 432 -7.31 -9.24 32.95
CA ASP A 432 -7.41 -8.87 34.37
C ASP A 432 -7.55 -7.36 34.47
N PRO A 433 -8.72 -6.82 34.91
CA PRO A 433 -8.95 -5.38 34.99
C PRO A 433 -8.03 -4.68 36.01
N VAL A 434 -7.59 -5.39 37.06
CA VAL A 434 -6.73 -4.80 38.10
C VAL A 434 -5.31 -4.61 37.54
N ASP A 435 -4.74 -5.64 36.94
CA ASP A 435 -3.42 -5.55 36.27
C ASP A 435 -3.46 -4.52 35.12
N GLN A 436 -4.52 -4.51 34.28
CA GLN A 436 -4.66 -3.55 33.20
C GLN A 436 -4.68 -2.10 33.68
N ARG A 437 -5.42 -1.84 34.75
CA ARG A 437 -5.47 -0.51 35.37
C ARG A 437 -4.11 -0.05 35.86
N GLU A 438 -3.36 -0.92 36.53
CA GLU A 438 -2.02 -0.60 37.03
C GLU A 438 -1.06 -0.28 35.86
N ARG A 439 -1.12 -1.03 34.78
CA ARG A 439 -0.28 -0.77 33.58
C ARG A 439 -0.66 0.53 32.88
N PHE A 440 -1.95 0.84 32.75
CA PHE A 440 -2.39 2.11 32.17
C PHE A 440 -1.96 3.31 33.02
N LEU A 441 -2.02 3.22 34.34
CA LEU A 441 -1.55 4.29 35.21
C LEU A 441 -0.05 4.52 35.07
N LYS A 442 0.76 3.47 34.87
CA LYS A 442 2.19 3.59 34.58
C LYS A 442 2.43 4.26 33.22
N GLN A 443 1.69 3.89 32.19
CA GLN A 443 1.77 4.50 30.87
C GLN A 443 1.38 5.99 30.91
N GLN A 444 0.30 6.31 31.61
CA GLN A 444 -0.11 7.72 31.80
C GLN A 444 0.96 8.54 32.54
N ALA A 445 1.60 7.97 33.54
CA ALA A 445 2.69 8.65 34.26
C ALA A 445 3.91 8.93 33.34
N LEU A 446 4.24 8.03 32.40
CA LEU A 446 5.27 8.27 31.39
C LEU A 446 4.87 9.40 30.45
N ARG A 447 3.60 9.41 30.01
CA ARG A 447 3.06 10.46 29.16
C ARG A 447 3.07 11.82 29.86
N ASP A 448 2.66 11.89 31.12
CA ASP A 448 2.69 13.12 31.95
C ASP A 448 4.13 13.62 32.19
N ALA A 449 5.10 12.71 32.12
CA ALA A 449 6.53 13.04 32.17
C ALA A 449 7.12 13.49 30.82
N GLY A 450 6.31 13.54 29.75
CA GLY A 450 6.70 14.05 28.44
C GLY A 450 6.95 12.98 27.36
N ASP A 451 6.57 11.73 27.59
CA ASP A 451 6.62 10.67 26.57
C ASP A 451 5.32 10.67 25.74
N ASP A 452 5.29 11.44 24.65
CA ASP A 452 4.12 11.58 23.76
C ASP A 452 3.70 10.28 23.06
N GLU A 453 4.55 9.25 23.06
CA GLU A 453 4.27 7.93 22.45
C GLU A 453 3.60 6.97 23.45
N ALA A 454 3.75 7.21 24.76
CA ALA A 454 3.13 6.39 25.80
C ALA A 454 1.60 6.43 25.70
N GLN A 455 0.94 5.30 25.99
CA GLN A 455 -0.51 5.15 25.86
C GLN A 455 -1.28 6.02 26.86
N MET A 456 -2.43 6.54 26.44
CA MET A 456 -3.38 7.18 27.33
C MET A 456 -4.10 6.12 28.17
N ALA A 457 -4.42 6.43 29.42
CA ALA A 457 -5.18 5.54 30.28
C ALA A 457 -6.68 5.55 29.90
N ASP A 458 -7.15 4.52 29.21
CA ASP A 458 -8.59 4.31 28.90
C ASP A 458 -9.28 3.61 30.06
N MET A 459 -9.87 4.41 31.00
CA MET A 459 -10.58 3.86 32.14
C MET A 459 -11.94 3.28 31.78
N GLU A 460 -12.56 3.68 30.66
CA GLU A 460 -13.78 3.06 30.14
C GLU A 460 -13.52 1.64 29.61
N TYR A 461 -12.33 1.40 29.08
CA TYR A 461 -11.91 0.05 28.74
C TYR A 461 -11.67 -0.82 29.98
N VAL A 462 -11.04 -0.27 31.02
CA VAL A 462 -10.88 -0.97 32.31
C VAL A 462 -12.23 -1.34 32.89
N GLU A 463 -13.20 -0.41 32.92
CA GLU A 463 -14.58 -0.69 33.35
C GLU A 463 -15.20 -1.82 32.51
N ALA A 464 -15.03 -1.81 31.19
CA ALA A 464 -15.51 -2.89 30.33
C ALA A 464 -14.93 -4.25 30.73
N LEU A 465 -13.64 -4.33 31.06
CA LEU A 465 -12.99 -5.55 31.54
C LEU A 465 -13.57 -6.05 32.88
N GLU A 466 -14.06 -5.16 33.76
CA GLU A 466 -14.68 -5.53 35.01
C GLU A 466 -15.99 -6.31 34.82
N TYR A 467 -16.66 -6.18 33.65
CA TYR A 467 -17.80 -7.04 33.26
C TYR A 467 -17.37 -8.41 32.76
N GLY A 468 -16.08 -8.65 32.58
CA GLY A 468 -15.49 -9.92 32.19
C GLY A 468 -15.22 -10.03 30.68
N MET A 469 -13.97 -10.21 30.32
CA MET A 469 -13.53 -10.58 28.97
C MET A 469 -13.01 -12.02 29.00
N PRO A 470 -13.45 -12.92 28.09
CA PRO A 470 -12.91 -14.27 28.01
C PRO A 470 -11.41 -14.24 27.65
N PRO A 471 -10.64 -15.33 27.94
CA PRO A 471 -9.32 -15.48 27.36
C PRO A 471 -9.37 -15.27 25.85
N ALA A 472 -8.51 -14.42 25.31
CA ALA A 472 -8.55 -14.04 23.92
C ALA A 472 -7.13 -13.85 23.36
N PHE A 473 -7.04 -13.89 22.05
CA PHE A 473 -5.85 -13.61 21.28
C PHE A 473 -6.17 -12.53 20.25
N GLY A 474 -5.25 -11.56 20.11
CA GLY A 474 -5.33 -10.52 19.09
C GLY A 474 -4.10 -10.50 18.20
N PHE A 475 -4.27 -10.02 16.97
CA PHE A 475 -3.18 -9.89 16.00
C PHE A 475 -3.40 -8.70 15.08
N GLY A 476 -2.32 -7.96 14.83
CA GLY A 476 -2.30 -6.82 13.91
C GLY A 476 -1.21 -6.93 12.86
N VAL A 477 -1.55 -6.59 11.61
CA VAL A 477 -0.62 -6.47 10.49
C VAL A 477 -0.98 -5.31 9.58
N SER A 478 0.03 -4.53 9.18
CA SER A 478 -0.16 -3.38 8.30
C SER A 478 0.22 -3.68 6.84
N GLU A 479 -0.07 -2.74 5.96
CA GLU A 479 0.37 -2.76 4.55
C GLU A 479 1.88 -2.86 4.37
N ARG A 480 2.65 -2.70 5.44
CA ARG A 480 4.09 -2.95 5.45
C ARG A 480 4.42 -4.37 5.01
N LEU A 481 3.60 -5.38 5.37
CA LEU A 481 3.77 -6.74 4.86
C LEU A 481 3.70 -6.78 3.33
N PHE A 482 2.73 -6.09 2.72
CA PHE A 482 2.61 -6.03 1.27
C PHE A 482 3.87 -5.43 0.62
N SER A 483 4.36 -4.31 1.14
CA SER A 483 5.57 -3.67 0.62
C SER A 483 6.81 -4.53 0.78
N PHE A 484 6.92 -5.27 1.89
CA PHE A 484 8.00 -6.21 2.14
C PHE A 484 8.00 -7.36 1.14
N LEU A 485 6.86 -7.99 0.89
CA LEU A 485 6.74 -9.06 -0.10
C LEU A 485 7.02 -8.60 -1.54
N LEU A 486 6.90 -7.31 -1.82
CA LEU A 486 7.32 -6.68 -3.08
C LEU A 486 8.81 -6.27 -3.10
N ASP A 487 9.53 -6.37 -1.99
CA ASP A 487 10.87 -5.80 -1.78
C ASP A 487 10.94 -4.30 -2.13
N LYS A 488 9.92 -3.53 -1.70
CA LYS A 488 9.80 -2.09 -1.94
C LYS A 488 9.61 -1.29 -0.66
N PRO A 489 10.08 -0.03 -0.61
CA PRO A 489 9.69 0.91 0.44
C PRO A 489 8.16 1.06 0.52
N VAL A 490 7.61 1.22 1.72
CA VAL A 490 6.15 1.36 1.94
C VAL A 490 5.54 2.49 1.11
N ARG A 491 6.26 3.60 0.96
CA ARG A 491 5.83 4.76 0.17
C ARG A 491 5.59 4.41 -1.31
N GLU A 492 6.41 3.54 -1.89
CA GLU A 492 6.28 3.10 -3.28
C GLU A 492 5.15 2.09 -3.48
N ALA A 493 4.82 1.33 -2.44
CA ALA A 493 3.73 0.38 -2.44
C ALA A 493 2.34 1.03 -2.22
N GLN A 494 2.28 2.32 -1.83
CA GLN A 494 1.05 3.08 -1.82
C GLN A 494 0.66 3.57 -3.22
N ILE A 495 -0.67 3.69 -3.46
CA ILE A 495 -1.17 4.21 -4.74
C ILE A 495 -0.89 5.72 -4.82
N PHE A 496 -1.27 6.48 -3.80
CA PHE A 496 -1.03 7.92 -3.69
C PHE A 496 -0.49 8.23 -2.29
N PRO A 497 0.84 8.27 -2.10
CA PRO A 497 1.41 8.67 -0.81
C PRO A 497 1.23 10.16 -0.56
N LEU A 498 1.16 10.54 0.72
CA LEU A 498 1.17 11.95 1.11
C LEU A 498 2.49 12.60 0.68
N MET A 499 2.39 13.72 -0.02
CA MET A 499 3.53 14.46 -0.57
C MET A 499 3.51 15.91 -0.08
N LYS A 500 4.68 16.45 0.30
CA LYS A 500 4.79 17.90 0.56
C LYS A 500 4.42 18.67 -0.72
N PRO A 501 3.57 19.70 -0.67
CA PRO A 501 3.31 20.56 -1.82
C PRO A 501 4.61 21.12 -2.40
N ARG A 502 4.63 21.40 -3.72
CA ARG A 502 5.71 22.17 -4.34
C ARG A 502 5.59 23.63 -3.91
N GLU A 503 6.71 24.25 -3.65
CA GLU A 503 6.81 25.70 -3.45
C GLU A 503 6.55 26.46 -4.75
#